data_5ccfda75fa6e19d89837ecb69c9a7627
#
_entry.id   5ccfda75fa6e19d89837ecb69c9a7627
#
_cell.length_a   1.000
_cell.length_b   1.000
_cell.length_c   1.000
_cell.angle_alpha   90.00
_cell.angle_beta   90.00
_cell.angle_gamma   90.00
#
_symmetry.space_group_name_H-M   'P 1'
#
loop_
_entity.id
_entity.type
_entity.pdbx_description
1 polymer ?
#
loop_
_entity_poly.entity_id
_entity_poly.type
_entity_poly.pdbx_seq_one_letter_code
_entity_poly.pdbx_strand_id
1 'polypeptide(L)'
;PVVKNNNKIPIFSAKLFYSNKTVNSFEIFEPNKYYLLNIWSSWCVPCRQEHSLLMDLAKNKNINVLGLNYKDTKINAKKFLEELGNPYKKIIFDNNGVKAIEWGAFGVPESFLIYNNKVLEKYVGPLNQDFVKKIKLLIK
;
A
#
# COMPACT_ATOMS: atom_id res chain seq x y z
N PRO A 1 4.53 4.45 13.86
CA PRO A 1 3.62 5.45 14.42
C PRO A 1 2.72 6.09 13.36
N VAL A 2 1.59 6.56 13.84
CA VAL A 2 0.60 7.21 12.99
C VAL A 2 0.93 8.68 12.84
N VAL A 3 0.91 9.17 11.61
CA VAL A 3 1.03 10.59 11.32
C VAL A 3 -0.28 11.02 10.64
N LYS A 4 -1.01 11.94 11.25
CA LYS A 4 -2.20 12.51 10.64
C LYS A 4 -1.81 13.38 9.47
N ASN A 5 -2.55 13.21 8.38
CA ASN A 5 -2.23 13.90 7.14
C ASN A 5 -3.53 14.18 6.40
N ASN A 6 -3.68 15.38 5.86
CA ASN A 6 -4.80 15.75 5.00
C ASN A 6 -4.33 16.18 3.62
N ASN A 7 -3.12 15.81 3.27
CA ASN A 7 -2.55 16.13 1.97
C ASN A 7 -3.25 15.34 0.87
N LYS A 8 -3.37 15.97 -0.28
CA LYS A 8 -3.83 15.28 -1.48
C LYS A 8 -2.82 14.21 -1.86
N ILE A 9 -3.31 13.11 -2.45
CA ILE A 9 -2.41 12.11 -3.01
C ILE A 9 -1.60 12.74 -4.15
N PRO A 10 -0.36 12.29 -4.38
CA PRO A 10 0.44 12.81 -5.47
C PRO A 10 -0.19 12.47 -6.83
N ILE A 11 -0.02 13.37 -7.80
CA ILE A 11 -0.37 13.10 -9.19
C ILE A 11 0.85 12.40 -9.80
N PHE A 12 0.67 11.17 -10.25
CA PHE A 12 1.77 10.38 -10.79
C PHE A 12 1.28 9.39 -11.85
N SER A 13 2.19 8.89 -12.64
CA SER A 13 1.98 7.72 -13.47
C SER A 13 2.93 6.60 -13.02
N ALA A 14 2.49 5.38 -13.11
CA ALA A 14 3.28 4.23 -12.66
C ALA A 14 2.93 2.98 -13.44
N LYS A 15 3.87 2.05 -13.51
CA LYS A 15 3.62 0.74 -14.12
C LYS A 15 2.99 -0.21 -13.11
N LEU A 16 1.99 -0.95 -13.56
CA LEU A 16 1.42 -2.03 -12.78
C LEU A 16 2.34 -3.25 -12.84
N PHE A 17 2.41 -3.96 -11.71
CA PHE A 17 3.31 -5.09 -11.52
C PHE A 17 3.05 -6.24 -12.49
N TYR A 18 1.76 -6.62 -12.63
CA TYR A 18 1.40 -7.80 -13.42
C TYR A 18 1.17 -7.54 -14.91
N SER A 19 0.72 -6.35 -15.27
CA SER A 19 0.32 -6.06 -16.64
C SER A 19 1.32 -5.23 -17.44
N ASN A 20 2.32 -4.66 -16.78
CA ASN A 20 3.24 -3.65 -17.35
C ASN A 20 2.51 -2.42 -17.90
N LYS A 21 1.23 -2.30 -17.66
CA LYS A 21 0.43 -1.17 -18.10
C LYS A 21 0.78 0.05 -17.27
N THR A 22 0.92 1.20 -17.91
CA THR A 22 1.10 2.48 -17.21
C THR A 22 -0.26 3.06 -16.88
N VAL A 23 -0.46 3.42 -15.62
CA VAL A 23 -1.69 4.03 -15.12
C VAL A 23 -1.37 5.31 -14.36
N ASN A 24 -2.34 6.20 -14.28
CA ASN A 24 -2.20 7.42 -13.47
C ASN A 24 -2.99 7.29 -12.16
N SER A 25 -2.76 8.25 -11.25
CA SER A 25 -3.37 8.23 -9.92
C SER A 25 -4.90 8.15 -9.98
N PHE A 26 -5.54 8.84 -10.93
CA PHE A 26 -6.99 8.88 -11.03
C PHE A 26 -7.60 7.53 -11.42
N GLU A 27 -6.84 6.72 -12.15
CA GLU A 27 -7.27 5.37 -12.52
C GLU A 27 -7.17 4.39 -11.37
N ILE A 28 -6.29 4.68 -10.40
CA ILE A 28 -6.04 3.81 -9.25
C ILE A 28 -6.99 4.13 -8.10
N PHE A 29 -7.14 5.42 -7.79
CA PHE A 29 -7.88 5.89 -6.61
C PHE A 29 -9.19 6.54 -7.02
N GLU A 30 -10.27 5.80 -6.87
CA GLU A 30 -11.61 6.29 -7.17
C GLU A 30 -12.18 7.07 -5.97
N PRO A 31 -13.06 8.07 -6.21
CA PRO A 31 -13.71 8.77 -5.12
C PRO A 31 -14.66 7.87 -4.35
N ASN A 32 -14.93 8.24 -3.10
CA ASN A 32 -15.89 7.58 -2.21
C ASN A 32 -15.54 6.12 -1.88
N LYS A 33 -14.25 5.77 -1.99
CA LYS A 33 -13.73 4.46 -1.61
C LYS A 33 -12.52 4.62 -0.73
N TYR A 34 -12.39 3.74 0.25
CA TYR A 34 -11.20 3.67 1.09
C TYR A 34 -10.14 2.78 0.45
N TYR A 35 -8.90 3.24 0.53
CA TYR A 35 -7.72 2.50 0.08
C TYR A 35 -6.68 2.49 1.18
N LEU A 36 -5.99 1.37 1.32
CA LEU A 36 -4.75 1.31 2.08
C LEU A 36 -3.63 1.00 1.08
N LEU A 37 -2.76 1.98 0.85
CA LEU A 37 -1.57 1.78 0.03
C LEU A 37 -0.43 1.38 0.95
N ASN A 38 0.10 0.19 0.75
CA ASN A 38 1.20 -0.36 1.53
C ASN A 38 2.47 -0.42 0.69
N ILE A 39 3.52 0.23 1.17
CA ILE A 39 4.83 0.19 0.53
C ILE A 39 5.61 -0.97 1.15
N TRP A 40 6.06 -1.90 0.32
CA TRP A 40 6.67 -3.16 0.75
C TRP A 40 7.76 -3.62 -0.20
N SER A 41 8.54 -4.57 0.24
CA SER A 41 9.49 -5.30 -0.61
C SER A 41 9.74 -6.69 -0.05
N SER A 42 10.16 -7.60 -0.91
CA SER A 42 10.40 -9.00 -0.52
C SER A 42 11.60 -9.15 0.42
N TRP A 43 12.56 -8.22 0.34
CA TRP A 43 13.77 -8.24 1.17
C TRP A 43 13.56 -7.61 2.55
N CYS A 44 12.38 -7.11 2.84
CA CYS A 44 12.06 -6.35 4.05
C CYS A 44 11.47 -7.27 5.12
N VAL A 45 12.21 -7.51 6.21
CA VAL A 45 11.75 -8.36 7.31
C VAL A 45 10.48 -7.83 8.01
N PRO A 46 10.41 -6.53 8.38
CA PRO A 46 9.18 -6.00 8.98
C PRO A 46 7.96 -6.11 8.07
N CYS A 47 8.15 -6.08 6.75
CA CYS A 47 7.07 -6.29 5.79
C CYS A 47 6.48 -7.70 5.92
N ARG A 48 7.33 -8.70 6.17
CA ARG A 48 6.87 -10.07 6.42
C ARG A 48 6.08 -10.16 7.72
N GLN A 49 6.49 -9.45 8.75
CA GLN A 49 5.82 -9.46 10.05
C GLN A 49 4.40 -8.89 9.99
N GLU A 50 4.18 -7.86 9.18
CA GLU A 50 2.86 -7.23 9.07
C GLU A 50 1.93 -7.93 8.09
N HIS A 51 2.44 -8.82 7.24
CA HIS A 51 1.72 -9.30 6.06
C HIS A 51 0.39 -9.99 6.38
N SER A 52 0.32 -10.71 7.48
CA SER A 52 -0.93 -11.36 7.91
C SER A 52 -2.02 -10.34 8.24
N LEU A 53 -1.65 -9.16 8.73
CA LEU A 53 -2.59 -8.07 9.00
C LEU A 53 -3.14 -7.48 7.71
N LEU A 54 -2.31 -7.36 6.68
CA LEU A 54 -2.75 -6.94 5.35
C LEU A 54 -3.70 -7.97 4.74
N MET A 55 -3.41 -9.25 4.91
CA MET A 55 -4.29 -10.31 4.45
C MET A 55 -5.66 -10.25 5.15
N ASP A 56 -5.68 -9.94 6.44
CA ASP A 56 -6.91 -9.74 7.20
C ASP A 56 -7.70 -8.54 6.67
N LEU A 57 -7.05 -7.38 6.50
CA LEU A 57 -7.70 -6.19 5.95
C LEU A 57 -8.26 -6.42 4.56
N ALA A 58 -7.57 -7.17 3.73
CA ALA A 58 -7.99 -7.43 2.35
C ALA A 58 -9.32 -8.17 2.26
N LYS A 59 -9.75 -8.84 3.33
CA LYS A 59 -11.05 -9.52 3.40
C LYS A 59 -12.20 -8.55 3.66
N ASN A 60 -11.91 -7.34 4.10
CA ASN A 60 -12.94 -6.35 4.40
C ASN A 60 -13.42 -5.69 3.12
N LYS A 61 -14.75 -5.70 2.90
CA LYS A 61 -15.36 -5.18 1.66
C LYS A 61 -15.28 -3.67 1.54
N ASN A 62 -15.05 -2.97 2.65
CA ASN A 62 -15.10 -1.51 2.68
C ASN A 62 -13.74 -0.86 2.46
N ILE A 63 -12.70 -1.65 2.20
CA ILE A 63 -11.37 -1.12 1.93
C ILE A 63 -10.72 -1.89 0.78
N ASN A 64 -9.92 -1.18 0.00
CA ASN A 64 -9.14 -1.75 -1.09
C ASN A 64 -7.67 -1.67 -0.70
N VAL A 65 -7.03 -2.83 -0.53
CA VAL A 65 -5.61 -2.88 -0.20
C VAL A 65 -4.82 -2.88 -1.51
N LEU A 66 -3.92 -1.93 -1.63
CA LEU A 66 -3.03 -1.77 -2.80
C LEU A 66 -1.59 -1.85 -2.33
N GLY A 67 -0.72 -2.34 -3.19
CA GLY A 67 0.70 -2.43 -2.90
C GLY A 67 1.53 -1.51 -3.78
N LEU A 68 2.59 -0.96 -3.22
CA LEU A 68 3.67 -0.34 -3.97
C LEU A 68 4.92 -1.14 -3.66
N ASN A 69 5.41 -1.88 -4.66
CA ASN A 69 6.57 -2.75 -4.51
C ASN A 69 7.84 -1.95 -4.72
N TYR A 70 8.58 -1.73 -3.67
CA TYR A 70 9.69 -0.78 -3.58
C TYR A 70 11.03 -1.47 -3.80
N LYS A 71 11.78 -1.01 -4.81
CA LYS A 71 13.16 -1.44 -5.09
C LYS A 71 13.34 -2.96 -5.01
N ASP A 72 12.53 -3.69 -5.75
CA ASP A 72 12.48 -5.13 -5.71
C ASP A 72 12.65 -5.71 -7.11
N THR A 73 12.77 -7.03 -7.19
CA THR A 73 12.69 -7.75 -8.45
C THR A 73 11.34 -8.46 -8.53
N LYS A 74 10.80 -8.58 -9.74
CA LYS A 74 9.54 -9.30 -9.92
C LYS A 74 9.61 -10.75 -9.47
N ILE A 75 10.74 -11.41 -9.69
CA ILE A 75 10.93 -12.80 -9.29
C ILE A 75 10.81 -12.94 -7.78
N ASN A 76 11.54 -12.12 -7.02
CA ASN A 76 11.51 -12.19 -5.54
C ASN A 76 10.18 -11.73 -4.96
N ALA A 77 9.60 -10.69 -5.55
CA ALA A 77 8.30 -10.18 -5.12
C ALA A 77 7.20 -11.24 -5.33
N LYS A 78 7.21 -11.94 -6.47
CA LYS A 78 6.26 -13.03 -6.74
C LYS A 78 6.41 -14.18 -5.75
N LYS A 79 7.65 -14.56 -5.44
CA LYS A 79 7.91 -15.61 -4.44
C LYS A 79 7.35 -15.23 -3.07
N PHE A 80 7.55 -13.98 -2.67
CA PHE A 80 7.00 -13.44 -1.42
C PHE A 80 5.47 -13.60 -1.38
N LEU A 81 4.79 -13.19 -2.45
CA LEU A 81 3.33 -13.28 -2.52
C LEU A 81 2.81 -14.71 -2.62
N GLU A 82 3.52 -15.60 -3.29
CA GLU A 82 3.18 -17.02 -3.33
C GLU A 82 3.31 -17.67 -1.95
N GLU A 83 4.34 -17.31 -1.21
CA GLU A 83 4.62 -17.84 0.12
C GLU A 83 3.63 -17.31 1.17
N LEU A 84 3.36 -16.02 1.18
CA LEU A 84 2.62 -15.34 2.25
C LEU A 84 1.19 -14.94 1.88
N GLY A 85 0.83 -15.05 0.59
CA GLY A 85 -0.47 -14.62 0.08
C GLY A 85 -0.42 -13.23 -0.55
N ASN A 86 -1.39 -12.92 -1.39
CA ASN A 86 -1.48 -11.64 -2.07
C ASN A 86 -2.71 -10.85 -1.59
N PRO A 87 -2.54 -9.86 -0.72
CA PRO A 87 -3.64 -9.03 -0.24
C PRO A 87 -3.99 -7.89 -1.20
N TYR A 88 -3.17 -7.66 -2.22
CA TYR A 88 -3.25 -6.45 -3.02
C TYR A 88 -4.17 -6.62 -4.23
N LYS A 89 -5.13 -5.70 -4.39
CA LYS A 89 -5.96 -5.65 -5.59
C LYS A 89 -5.18 -5.17 -6.81
N LYS A 90 -4.25 -4.24 -6.59
CA LYS A 90 -3.30 -3.74 -7.60
C LYS A 90 -1.97 -3.55 -6.95
N ILE A 91 -0.90 -3.74 -7.72
CA ILE A 91 0.47 -3.50 -7.24
C ILE A 91 1.15 -2.58 -8.23
N ILE A 92 1.68 -1.47 -7.73
CA ILE A 92 2.54 -0.55 -8.46
C ILE A 92 3.97 -1.10 -8.38
N PHE A 93 4.65 -1.21 -9.51
CA PHE A 93 6.03 -1.65 -9.55
C PHE A 93 6.96 -0.44 -9.55
N ASP A 94 7.66 -0.24 -8.43
CA ASP A 94 8.52 0.92 -8.19
C ASP A 94 9.98 0.46 -8.03
N ASN A 95 10.56 -0.03 -9.13
CA ASN A 95 11.88 -0.65 -9.09
C ASN A 95 13.02 0.31 -8.69
N ASN A 96 12.89 1.60 -8.98
CA ASN A 96 13.91 2.61 -8.62
C ASN A 96 13.58 3.41 -7.36
N GLY A 97 12.40 3.22 -6.78
CA GLY A 97 12.00 3.90 -5.55
C GLY A 97 11.48 5.32 -5.72
N VAL A 98 11.34 5.81 -6.95
CA VAL A 98 10.90 7.20 -7.21
C VAL A 98 9.46 7.43 -6.77
N LYS A 99 8.57 6.46 -6.99
CA LYS A 99 7.16 6.61 -6.61
C LYS A 99 6.99 6.68 -5.09
N ALA A 100 7.75 5.87 -4.35
CA ALA A 100 7.75 5.95 -2.90
C ALA A 100 8.16 7.35 -2.41
N ILE A 101 9.16 7.95 -3.03
CA ILE A 101 9.59 9.32 -2.72
C ILE A 101 8.46 10.31 -2.99
N GLU A 102 7.75 10.18 -4.11
CA GLU A 102 6.61 11.04 -4.45
C GLU A 102 5.50 10.97 -3.38
N TRP A 103 5.33 9.82 -2.74
CA TRP A 103 4.39 9.64 -1.63
C TRP A 103 4.92 10.17 -0.29
N GLY A 104 6.17 10.62 -0.24
CA GLY A 104 6.80 11.07 0.99
C GLY A 104 7.22 9.94 1.91
N ALA A 105 7.43 8.75 1.38
CA ALA A 105 7.88 7.61 2.15
C ALA A 105 9.38 7.68 2.40
N PHE A 106 9.80 7.24 3.58
CA PHE A 106 11.21 7.20 3.98
C PHE A 106 11.80 5.79 3.88
N GLY A 107 10.97 4.78 3.75
CA GLY A 107 11.42 3.40 3.69
C GLY A 107 10.27 2.42 3.69
N VAL A 108 10.55 1.19 4.06
CA VAL A 108 9.57 0.10 4.10
C VAL A 108 9.54 -0.55 5.48
N PRO A 109 8.35 -0.97 5.94
CA PRO A 109 7.06 -0.70 5.34
C PRO A 109 6.50 0.66 5.76
N GLU A 110 5.69 1.24 4.91
CA GLU A 110 4.84 2.37 5.25
C GLU A 110 3.46 2.15 4.64
N SER A 111 2.43 2.67 5.29
CA SER A 111 1.06 2.49 4.83
C SER A 111 0.30 3.80 4.87
N PHE A 112 -0.50 4.05 3.84
CA PHE A 112 -1.28 5.28 3.68
C PHE A 112 -2.76 4.94 3.58
N LEU A 113 -3.56 5.49 4.48
CA LEU A 113 -5.01 5.39 4.41
C LEU A 113 -5.55 6.55 3.58
N ILE A 114 -6.26 6.22 2.51
CA ILE A 114 -6.67 7.19 1.48
C ILE A 114 -8.19 7.15 1.33
N TYR A 115 -8.79 8.35 1.24
CA TYR A 115 -10.19 8.52 0.92
C TYR A 115 -10.38 9.84 0.17
N ASN A 116 -11.14 9.81 -0.93
CA ASN A 116 -11.42 10.98 -1.77
C ASN A 116 -10.16 11.77 -2.14
N ASN A 117 -9.15 11.06 -2.66
CA ASN A 117 -7.88 11.63 -3.14
C ASN A 117 -7.07 12.34 -2.05
N LYS A 118 -7.30 12.00 -0.79
CA LYS A 118 -6.54 12.54 0.33
C LYS A 118 -5.97 11.42 1.18
N VAL A 119 -4.76 11.65 1.66
CA VAL A 119 -4.15 10.78 2.66
C VAL A 119 -4.72 11.18 4.02
N LEU A 120 -5.53 10.33 4.61
CA LEU A 120 -6.10 10.57 5.94
C LEU A 120 -5.08 10.31 7.03
N GLU A 121 -4.36 9.21 6.91
CA GLU A 121 -3.35 8.81 7.89
C GLU A 121 -2.19 8.11 7.18
N LYS A 122 -0.99 8.32 7.70
CA LYS A 122 0.23 7.63 7.31
C LYS A 122 0.72 6.83 8.50
N TYR A 123 1.02 5.55 8.29
CA TYR A 123 1.60 4.69 9.31
C TYR A 123 3.03 4.32 8.91
N VAL A 124 3.99 4.70 9.73
CA VAL A 124 5.41 4.41 9.50
C VAL A 124 5.79 3.16 10.28
N GLY A 125 6.41 2.21 9.59
CA GLY A 125 6.79 0.94 10.18
C GLY A 125 5.71 -0.13 10.01
N PRO A 126 5.92 -1.34 10.58
CA PRO A 126 4.98 -2.44 10.42
C PRO A 126 3.66 -2.15 11.14
N LEU A 127 2.56 -2.48 10.47
CA LEU A 127 1.21 -2.37 11.04
C LEU A 127 1.10 -3.20 12.32
N ASN A 128 0.24 -2.75 13.22
CA ASN A 128 -0.11 -3.50 14.41
C ASN A 128 -1.63 -3.68 14.53
N GLN A 129 -2.07 -4.48 15.47
CA GLN A 129 -3.48 -4.79 15.68
C GLN A 129 -4.30 -3.54 16.02
N ASP A 130 -3.74 -2.61 16.77
CA ASP A 130 -4.45 -1.40 17.19
C ASP A 130 -4.78 -0.51 16.00
N PHE A 131 -3.83 -0.35 15.08
CA PHE A 131 -4.06 0.44 13.87
C PHE A 131 -5.07 -0.23 12.95
N VAL A 132 -5.01 -1.55 12.81
CA VAL A 132 -5.98 -2.31 12.02
C VAL A 132 -7.39 -2.16 12.59
N LYS A 133 -7.55 -2.24 13.90
CA LYS A 133 -8.84 -1.99 14.56
C LYS A 133 -9.36 -0.59 14.31
N LYS A 134 -8.47 0.40 14.39
CA LYS A 134 -8.81 1.80 14.10
C LYS A 134 -9.31 1.97 12.67
N ILE A 135 -8.62 1.36 11.70
CA ILE A 135 -9.05 1.39 10.29
C ILE A 135 -10.44 0.77 10.16
N LYS A 136 -10.66 -0.40 10.74
CA LYS A 136 -11.94 -1.10 10.64
C LYS A 136 -13.10 -0.29 11.20
N LEU A 137 -12.88 0.46 12.27
CA LEU A 137 -13.90 1.35 12.82
C LEU A 137 -14.18 2.52 11.88
N LEU A 138 -13.15 3.08 11.27
CA LEU A 138 -13.27 4.24 10.39
C LEU A 138 -14.03 3.92 9.09
N ILE A 139 -13.80 2.76 8.52
CA ILE A 139 -14.37 2.36 7.22
C ILE A 139 -15.72 1.67 7.33
N LYS A 140 -16.24 1.57 8.52
CA LYS A 140 -17.46 0.84 8.83
C LYS A 140 -18.70 1.26 8.04
#